data_4f040c5a7baa2443da7bdf6a33c91f2c
#
_entry.id   4f040c5a7baa2443da7bdf6a33c91f2c
#
_cell.length_a   1.000
_cell.length_b   1.000
_cell.length_c   1.000
_cell.angle_alpha   90.00
_cell.angle_beta   90.00
_cell.angle_gamma   90.00
#
_symmetry.space_group_name_H-M   'P 1'
#
loop_
_entity.id
_entity.type
_entity.pdbx_description
1 polymer ?
#
loop_
_entity_poly.entity_id
_entity_poly.type
_entity_poly.pdbx_seq_one_letter_code
_entity_poly.pdbx_strand_id
1 'polypeptide(L)'
;MQNLYTIIVAFSAVLTLSSCSSVDECRKGVTVQNTSVSLEKGMCFGKCPVYSGTILGDGQIMYDGRRFTEREGIYVGALSESKLCELITLLRQADLANQPSEKLDNVPDAPISELRVVFLGKVYTYKWNMGTPDALKRIETFIEDNTHENQSLRLMGN
;
A
#
# COMPACT_ATOMS: atom_id res chain seq x y z
N MET A 1 -44.24 33.53 26.29
CA MET A 1 -43.16 32.62 26.77
C MET A 1 -43.15 31.28 26.04
N GLN A 2 -44.15 30.91 25.27
CA GLN A 2 -44.24 29.61 24.55
C GLN A 2 -43.46 29.58 23.20
N ASN A 3 -43.26 30.73 22.54
CA ASN A 3 -42.60 30.78 21.23
C ASN A 3 -41.05 30.72 21.26
N LEU A 4 -40.45 30.95 22.43
CA LEU A 4 -39.01 30.93 22.55
C LEU A 4 -38.44 29.50 22.69
N TYR A 5 -39.23 28.60 23.30
CA TYR A 5 -38.85 27.18 23.46
C TYR A 5 -38.90 26.40 22.14
N THR A 6 -39.84 26.76 21.25
CA THR A 6 -40.01 26.07 19.95
C THR A 6 -38.85 26.37 18.98
N ILE A 7 -38.24 27.55 19.09
CA ILE A 7 -37.11 27.95 18.24
C ILE A 7 -35.78 27.27 18.67
N ILE A 8 -35.60 27.02 19.97
CA ILE A 8 -34.37 26.38 20.51
C ILE A 8 -34.34 24.89 20.18
N VAL A 9 -35.47 24.20 20.14
CA VAL A 9 -35.53 22.76 19.79
C VAL A 9 -35.32 22.51 18.30
N ALA A 10 -35.69 23.45 17.42
CA ALA A 10 -35.49 23.31 15.97
C ALA A 10 -34.05 23.53 15.52
N PHE A 11 -33.19 24.20 16.33
CA PHE A 11 -31.79 24.47 15.95
C PHE A 11 -30.79 23.38 16.40
N SER A 12 -31.22 22.47 17.27
CA SER A 12 -30.36 21.38 17.81
C SER A 12 -30.29 20.13 16.95
N ALA A 13 -31.04 20.03 15.84
CA ALA A 13 -31.17 18.78 15.05
C ALA A 13 -30.36 18.77 13.73
N VAL A 14 -29.53 19.78 13.46
CA VAL A 14 -28.83 19.91 12.15
C VAL A 14 -27.32 19.61 12.19
N LEU A 15 -26.77 19.16 13.31
CA LEU A 15 -25.31 19.01 13.46
C LEU A 15 -24.76 17.57 13.45
N THR A 16 -25.37 16.62 12.75
CA THR A 16 -24.80 15.25 12.68
C THR A 16 -24.85 14.60 11.31
N LEU A 17 -24.36 15.25 10.24
CA LEU A 17 -24.18 14.58 8.94
C LEU A 17 -22.97 15.18 8.19
N SER A 18 -21.77 15.01 8.70
CA SER A 18 -20.56 15.38 7.94
C SER A 18 -19.34 14.54 8.36
N SER A 19 -19.39 13.22 8.25
CA SER A 19 -18.23 12.39 8.54
C SER A 19 -17.95 11.28 7.51
N CYS A 20 -18.67 11.22 6.40
CA CYS A 20 -18.51 10.10 5.43
C CYS A 20 -17.89 10.48 4.08
N SER A 21 -17.55 11.74 3.83
CA SER A 21 -17.16 12.19 2.47
C SER A 21 -15.66 12.05 2.15
N SER A 22 -14.77 11.91 3.13
CA SER A 22 -13.32 11.92 2.88
C SER A 22 -12.77 10.58 2.38
N VAL A 23 -13.36 9.47 2.77
CA VAL A 23 -12.91 8.11 2.38
C VAL A 23 -13.33 7.79 0.94
N ASP A 24 -14.54 8.14 0.56
CA ASP A 24 -15.03 7.93 -0.81
C ASP A 24 -14.24 8.75 -1.83
N GLU A 25 -13.83 9.98 -1.47
CA GLU A 25 -13.04 10.84 -2.35
C GLU A 25 -11.63 10.29 -2.59
N CYS A 26 -10.95 9.73 -1.57
CA CYS A 26 -9.61 9.19 -1.76
C CYS A 26 -9.60 7.98 -2.71
N ARG A 27 -10.65 7.16 -2.69
CA ARG A 27 -10.77 5.93 -3.49
C ARG A 27 -11.35 6.16 -4.89
N LYS A 28 -11.65 7.38 -5.25
CA LYS A 28 -12.28 7.70 -6.54
C LYS A 28 -11.54 7.08 -7.71
N GLY A 29 -12.22 6.20 -8.44
CA GLY A 29 -11.68 5.48 -9.60
C GLY A 29 -10.81 4.26 -9.26
N VAL A 30 -10.54 3.98 -7.99
CA VAL A 30 -9.72 2.84 -7.54
C VAL A 30 -10.60 1.63 -7.29
N THR A 31 -10.19 0.48 -7.86
CA THR A 31 -10.85 -0.82 -7.68
C THR A 31 -9.80 -1.92 -7.56
N VAL A 32 -10.21 -3.10 -7.09
CA VAL A 32 -9.33 -4.29 -7.03
C VAL A 32 -8.83 -4.72 -8.41
N GLN A 33 -9.60 -4.48 -9.47
CA GLN A 33 -9.26 -4.86 -10.84
C GLN A 33 -8.27 -3.91 -11.50
N ASN A 34 -8.20 -2.64 -11.06
CA ASN A 34 -7.40 -1.62 -11.72
C ASN A 34 -6.28 -1.04 -10.85
N THR A 35 -6.13 -1.50 -9.60
CA THR A 35 -5.11 -1.00 -8.69
C THR A 35 -4.52 -2.12 -7.85
N SER A 36 -3.20 -2.24 -7.86
CA SER A 36 -2.43 -3.10 -6.97
C SER A 36 -0.98 -2.63 -6.91
N VAL A 37 -0.32 -2.91 -5.81
CA VAL A 37 1.13 -2.74 -5.66
C VAL A 37 1.74 -4.04 -5.19
N SER A 38 2.90 -4.39 -5.75
CA SER A 38 3.64 -5.59 -5.36
C SER A 38 5.13 -5.26 -5.29
N LEU A 39 5.75 -5.59 -4.16
CA LEU A 39 7.19 -5.49 -3.95
C LEU A 39 7.75 -6.90 -3.85
N GLU A 40 8.76 -7.21 -4.64
CA GLU A 40 9.53 -8.44 -4.56
C GLU A 40 10.97 -8.14 -4.17
N LYS A 41 11.49 -8.84 -3.17
CA LYS A 41 12.90 -8.85 -2.77
C LYS A 41 13.54 -10.16 -3.20
N GLY A 42 14.50 -10.06 -4.11
CA GLY A 42 15.21 -11.20 -4.68
C GLY A 42 16.35 -11.72 -3.82
N MET A 43 16.97 -12.81 -4.28
CA MET A 43 18.13 -13.42 -3.63
C MET A 43 19.38 -12.56 -3.80
N CYS A 44 20.31 -12.68 -2.84
CA CYS A 44 21.69 -12.21 -2.94
C CYS A 44 22.68 -13.36 -2.68
N PHE A 45 23.96 -13.09 -2.83
CA PHE A 45 25.01 -13.99 -2.37
C PHE A 45 25.14 -13.91 -0.83
N GLY A 46 24.22 -14.59 -0.12
CA GLY A 46 24.21 -14.58 1.34
C GLY A 46 22.82 -14.85 1.93
N LYS A 47 22.55 -14.27 3.09
CA LYS A 47 21.29 -14.43 3.84
C LYS A 47 20.39 -13.21 3.69
N CYS A 48 20.11 -12.79 2.45
CA CYS A 48 19.10 -11.74 2.23
C CYS A 48 17.68 -12.31 2.34
N PRO A 49 16.77 -11.61 3.01
CA PRO A 49 15.37 -12.00 3.04
C PRO A 49 14.77 -12.02 1.62
N VAL A 50 14.15 -13.14 1.26
CA VAL A 50 13.46 -13.33 -0.04
C VAL A 50 11.98 -13.41 0.22
N TYR A 51 11.24 -12.44 -0.29
CA TYR A 51 9.79 -12.35 -0.08
C TYR A 51 9.10 -11.51 -1.16
N SER A 52 7.79 -11.61 -1.20
CA SER A 52 6.96 -10.64 -1.88
C SER A 52 5.83 -10.15 -0.98
N GLY A 53 5.50 -8.86 -1.11
CA GLY A 53 4.36 -8.24 -0.48
C GLY A 53 3.45 -7.63 -1.53
N THR A 54 2.15 -7.93 -1.50
CA THR A 54 1.16 -7.40 -2.44
C THR A 54 0.00 -6.79 -1.69
N ILE A 55 -0.44 -5.62 -2.15
CA ILE A 55 -1.64 -4.92 -1.65
C ILE A 55 -2.54 -4.62 -2.84
N LEU A 56 -3.80 -5.04 -2.76
CA LEU A 56 -4.80 -4.82 -3.79
C LEU A 56 -5.56 -3.49 -3.58
N GLY A 57 -6.25 -3.03 -4.61
CA GLY A 57 -7.01 -1.76 -4.57
C GLY A 57 -8.22 -1.74 -3.62
N ASP A 58 -8.60 -2.88 -3.06
CA ASP A 58 -9.58 -3.00 -1.97
C ASP A 58 -8.94 -3.09 -0.57
N GLY A 59 -7.60 -3.03 -0.50
CA GLY A 59 -6.83 -3.10 0.73
C GLY A 59 -6.45 -4.51 1.18
N GLN A 60 -6.83 -5.56 0.45
CA GLN A 60 -6.37 -6.92 0.76
C GLN A 60 -4.85 -7.01 0.65
N ILE A 61 -4.23 -7.69 1.62
CA ILE A 61 -2.79 -7.88 1.74
C ILE A 61 -2.47 -9.36 1.54
N MET A 62 -1.42 -9.64 0.77
CA MET A 62 -0.77 -10.94 0.72
C MET A 62 0.74 -10.75 0.89
N TYR A 63 1.33 -11.47 1.82
CA TYR A 63 2.76 -11.59 2.04
C TYR A 63 3.19 -13.03 1.81
N ASP A 64 4.23 -13.25 1.02
CA ASP A 64 4.84 -14.56 0.77
C ASP A 64 6.31 -14.51 1.19
N GLY A 65 6.59 -15.02 2.39
CA GLY A 65 7.94 -15.19 2.93
C GLY A 65 8.53 -16.50 2.45
N ARG A 66 9.62 -16.44 1.67
CA ARG A 66 10.17 -17.62 1.00
C ARG A 66 11.46 -18.13 1.63
N ARG A 67 12.37 -17.24 2.02
CA ARG A 67 13.69 -17.65 2.51
C ARG A 67 14.34 -16.54 3.33
N PHE A 68 14.96 -16.93 4.45
CA PHE A 68 15.65 -16.01 5.37
C PHE A 68 14.77 -14.88 5.91
N THR A 69 13.46 -15.07 5.94
CA THR A 69 12.49 -14.18 6.55
C THR A 69 12.12 -14.69 7.92
N GLU A 70 11.68 -13.81 8.84
CA GLU A 70 11.18 -14.24 10.16
C GLU A 70 9.92 -15.11 10.05
N ARG A 71 9.17 -14.95 8.94
CA ARG A 71 7.93 -15.67 8.69
C ARG A 71 7.97 -16.25 7.29
N GLU A 72 8.15 -17.57 7.20
CA GLU A 72 8.05 -18.30 5.93
C GLU A 72 6.62 -18.79 5.70
N GLY A 73 6.14 -18.71 4.46
CA GLY A 73 4.79 -19.06 4.07
C GLY A 73 3.96 -17.85 3.61
N ILE A 74 2.68 -18.12 3.29
CA ILE A 74 1.76 -17.11 2.78
C ILE A 74 0.92 -16.56 3.94
N TYR A 75 0.96 -15.26 4.12
CA TYR A 75 0.19 -14.54 5.13
C TYR A 75 -0.76 -13.55 4.46
N VAL A 76 -1.94 -13.40 5.04
CA VAL A 76 -3.00 -12.53 4.51
C VAL A 76 -3.57 -11.62 5.57
N GLY A 77 -4.08 -10.49 5.12
CA GLY A 77 -4.74 -9.50 5.96
C GLY A 77 -5.40 -8.41 5.12
N ALA A 78 -5.70 -7.30 5.75
CA ALA A 78 -6.26 -6.13 5.06
C ALA A 78 -5.78 -4.84 5.71
N LEU A 79 -5.62 -3.80 4.91
CA LEU A 79 -5.42 -2.44 5.38
C LEU A 79 -6.70 -1.89 6.00
N SER A 80 -6.56 -1.00 6.96
CA SER A 80 -7.66 -0.11 7.34
C SER A 80 -7.97 0.87 6.19
N GLU A 81 -9.19 1.41 6.16
CA GLU A 81 -9.57 2.42 5.15
C GLU A 81 -8.62 3.62 5.12
N SER A 82 -8.16 4.09 6.28
CA SER A 82 -7.20 5.18 6.36
C SER A 82 -5.84 4.83 5.75
N LYS A 83 -5.35 3.61 5.96
CA LYS A 83 -4.10 3.12 5.36
C LYS A 83 -4.24 2.91 3.85
N LEU A 84 -5.39 2.44 3.39
CA LEU A 84 -5.64 2.35 1.95
C LEU A 84 -5.65 3.73 1.28
N CYS A 85 -6.26 4.73 1.92
CA CYS A 85 -6.21 6.12 1.44
C CYS A 85 -4.80 6.69 1.44
N GLU A 86 -3.98 6.36 2.44
CA GLU A 86 -2.55 6.73 2.46
C GLU A 86 -1.81 6.16 1.24
N LEU A 87 -1.97 4.85 0.96
CA LEU A 87 -1.38 4.20 -0.22
C LEU A 87 -1.81 4.89 -1.52
N ILE A 88 -3.11 5.11 -1.71
CA ILE A 88 -3.63 5.76 -2.92
C ILE A 88 -3.04 7.16 -3.10
N THR A 89 -2.88 7.90 -2.01
CA THR A 89 -2.25 9.23 -2.01
C THR A 89 -0.79 9.15 -2.42
N LEU A 90 -0.03 8.18 -1.91
CA LEU A 90 1.36 7.93 -2.31
C LEU A 90 1.47 7.64 -3.81
N LEU A 91 0.59 6.77 -4.34
CA LEU A 91 0.57 6.43 -5.77
C LEU A 91 0.25 7.64 -6.65
N ARG A 92 -0.66 8.51 -6.24
CA ARG A 92 -0.99 9.74 -6.96
C ARG A 92 0.17 10.75 -6.99
N GLN A 93 0.98 10.79 -5.93
CA GLN A 93 2.09 11.74 -5.76
C GLN A 93 3.40 11.27 -6.39
N ALA A 94 3.55 9.98 -6.69
CA ALA A 94 4.83 9.38 -7.06
C ALA A 94 5.30 9.67 -8.48
N ASP A 95 4.50 10.35 -9.32
CA ASP A 95 4.84 10.60 -10.74
C ASP A 95 5.37 9.35 -11.46
N LEU A 96 4.60 8.26 -11.33
CA LEU A 96 5.00 6.92 -11.76
C LEU A 96 5.46 6.86 -13.21
N ALA A 97 4.86 7.65 -14.11
CA ALA A 97 5.18 7.61 -15.54
C ALA A 97 6.59 8.12 -15.87
N ASN A 98 7.17 8.98 -15.03
CA ASN A 98 8.45 9.64 -15.26
C ASN A 98 9.60 9.04 -14.43
N GLN A 99 9.35 7.95 -13.68
CA GLN A 99 10.41 7.27 -12.97
C GLN A 99 11.19 6.33 -13.90
N PRO A 100 12.53 6.23 -13.74
CA PRO A 100 13.31 5.25 -14.49
C PRO A 100 12.87 3.84 -14.13
N SER A 101 12.65 2.99 -15.15
CA SER A 101 12.24 1.60 -14.95
C SER A 101 13.33 0.74 -14.30
N GLU A 102 14.60 1.12 -14.42
CA GLU A 102 15.74 0.39 -13.85
C GLU A 102 16.78 1.34 -13.27
N LYS A 103 17.30 0.97 -12.09
CA LYS A 103 18.48 1.55 -11.44
C LYS A 103 19.34 0.40 -10.93
N LEU A 104 20.13 -0.18 -11.82
CA LEU A 104 20.99 -1.32 -11.50
C LEU A 104 22.46 -0.86 -11.48
N ASP A 105 23.04 -0.84 -10.29
CA ASP A 105 24.46 -0.58 -10.10
C ASP A 105 25.26 -1.85 -10.38
N ASN A 106 26.50 -1.71 -10.87
CA ASN A 106 27.37 -2.84 -11.15
C ASN A 106 27.99 -3.40 -9.86
N VAL A 107 27.12 -3.97 -9.02
CA VAL A 107 27.50 -4.63 -7.77
C VAL A 107 27.24 -6.12 -7.91
N PRO A 108 28.31 -6.95 -7.91
CA PRO A 108 28.14 -8.40 -8.00
C PRO A 108 27.25 -8.94 -6.89
N ASP A 109 26.36 -9.86 -7.24
CA ASP A 109 25.53 -10.62 -6.29
C ASP A 109 24.60 -9.77 -5.40
N ALA A 110 24.37 -8.50 -5.73
CA ALA A 110 23.39 -7.67 -5.02
C ALA A 110 21.94 -8.14 -5.29
N PRO A 111 21.07 -8.14 -4.27
CA PRO A 111 19.68 -8.56 -4.46
C PRO A 111 18.95 -7.56 -5.37
N ILE A 112 18.17 -8.07 -6.30
CA ILE A 112 17.29 -7.23 -7.11
C ILE A 112 15.95 -7.09 -6.39
N SER A 113 15.52 -5.85 -6.22
CA SER A 113 14.17 -5.51 -5.80
C SER A 113 13.35 -5.14 -7.04
N GLU A 114 12.11 -5.61 -7.09
CA GLU A 114 11.16 -5.24 -8.13
C GLU A 114 9.88 -4.68 -7.50
N LEU A 115 9.50 -3.47 -7.90
CA LEU A 115 8.22 -2.87 -7.56
C LEU A 115 7.33 -2.85 -8.80
N ARG A 116 6.21 -3.55 -8.73
CA ARG A 116 5.18 -3.51 -9.77
C ARG A 116 3.97 -2.76 -9.23
N VAL A 117 3.57 -1.71 -9.94
CA VAL A 117 2.40 -0.89 -9.63
C VAL A 117 1.40 -0.99 -10.77
N VAL A 118 0.20 -1.41 -10.47
CA VAL A 118 -0.98 -1.19 -11.33
C VAL A 118 -1.76 -0.07 -10.69
N PHE A 119 -1.94 1.04 -11.40
CA PHE A 119 -2.67 2.18 -10.89
C PHE A 119 -3.61 2.77 -11.94
N LEU A 120 -4.91 2.73 -11.65
CA LEU A 120 -5.99 3.13 -12.56
C LEU A 120 -5.85 2.44 -13.94
N GLY A 121 -5.50 1.15 -13.94
CA GLY A 121 -5.35 0.32 -15.12
C GLY A 121 -4.02 0.47 -15.88
N LYS A 122 -3.16 1.41 -15.50
CA LYS A 122 -1.81 1.51 -16.05
C LYS A 122 -0.83 0.67 -15.24
N VAL A 123 0.11 0.03 -15.92
CA VAL A 123 1.12 -0.85 -15.31
C VAL A 123 2.48 -0.18 -15.37
N TYR A 124 3.18 -0.17 -14.25
CA TYR A 124 4.53 0.33 -14.09
C TYR A 124 5.36 -0.74 -13.39
N THR A 125 6.60 -0.94 -13.82
CA THR A 125 7.55 -1.88 -13.21
C THR A 125 8.89 -1.19 -13.06
N TYR A 126 9.48 -1.28 -11.86
CA TYR A 126 10.73 -0.67 -11.49
C TYR A 126 11.64 -1.71 -10.87
N LYS A 127 12.93 -1.69 -11.22
CA LYS A 127 13.95 -2.60 -10.68
C LYS A 127 15.15 -1.84 -10.16
N TRP A 128 15.67 -2.26 -9.02
CA TRP A 128 16.91 -1.73 -8.46
C TRP A 128 17.62 -2.80 -7.64
N ASN A 129 18.94 -2.62 -7.46
CA ASN A 129 19.75 -3.53 -6.65
C ASN A 129 20.46 -2.83 -5.47
N MET A 130 20.69 -1.53 -5.56
CA MET A 130 21.32 -0.73 -4.51
C MET A 130 20.54 0.55 -4.29
N GLY A 131 19.88 0.62 -3.12
CA GLY A 131 19.12 1.80 -2.71
C GLY A 131 17.92 2.11 -3.61
N THR A 132 16.76 2.20 -3.01
CA THR A 132 15.52 2.52 -3.70
C THR A 132 15.58 3.92 -4.29
N PRO A 133 15.12 4.15 -5.53
CA PRO A 133 14.94 5.51 -6.05
C PRO A 133 14.06 6.36 -5.11
N ASP A 134 14.48 7.59 -4.81
CA ASP A 134 13.85 8.44 -3.79
C ASP A 134 12.34 8.60 -3.98
N ALA A 135 11.89 8.74 -5.23
CA ALA A 135 10.47 8.87 -5.56
C ALA A 135 9.65 7.61 -5.21
N LEU A 136 10.27 6.43 -5.23
CA LEU A 136 9.61 5.15 -4.95
C LEU A 136 9.79 4.71 -3.49
N LYS A 137 10.71 5.34 -2.74
CA LYS A 137 11.06 4.95 -1.38
C LYS A 137 9.86 4.93 -0.42
N ARG A 138 8.98 5.91 -0.53
CA ARG A 138 7.78 5.98 0.32
C ARG A 138 6.79 4.84 0.03
N ILE A 139 6.66 4.42 -1.25
CA ILE A 139 5.81 3.30 -1.65
C ILE A 139 6.43 1.99 -1.15
N GLU A 140 7.74 1.80 -1.35
CA GLU A 140 8.46 0.62 -0.84
C GLU A 140 8.27 0.47 0.67
N THR A 141 8.60 1.52 1.45
CA THR A 141 8.45 1.51 2.91
C THR A 141 7.01 1.20 3.32
N PHE A 142 6.02 1.82 2.67
CA PHE A 142 4.62 1.52 2.96
C PHE A 142 4.28 0.05 2.75
N ILE A 143 4.77 -0.57 1.67
CA ILE A 143 4.52 -2.00 1.40
C ILE A 143 5.23 -2.86 2.46
N GLU A 144 6.49 -2.58 2.78
CA GLU A 144 7.26 -3.32 3.79
C GLU A 144 6.58 -3.28 5.15
N ASP A 145 6.21 -2.09 5.64
CA ASP A 145 5.54 -1.90 6.94
C ASP A 145 4.20 -2.64 7.03
N ASN A 146 3.46 -2.73 5.93
CA ASN A 146 2.13 -3.36 5.92
C ASN A 146 2.16 -4.83 5.47
N THR A 147 3.30 -5.36 5.03
CA THR A 147 3.48 -6.77 4.62
C THR A 147 4.55 -7.46 5.44
N HIS A 148 5.83 -7.28 5.11
CA HIS A 148 6.96 -7.98 5.73
C HIS A 148 7.06 -7.69 7.24
N GLU A 149 6.93 -6.44 7.67
CA GLU A 149 7.01 -6.04 9.08
C GLU A 149 5.67 -6.22 9.84
N ASN A 150 4.56 -6.44 9.14
CA ASN A 150 3.23 -6.51 9.76
C ASN A 150 2.97 -7.85 10.44
N GLN A 151 3.21 -7.93 11.74
CA GLN A 151 3.01 -9.11 12.57
C GLN A 151 1.52 -9.50 12.78
N SER A 152 0.58 -8.63 12.39
CA SER A 152 -0.86 -8.91 12.53
C SER A 152 -1.44 -9.75 11.39
N LEU A 153 -0.69 -9.98 10.31
CA LEU A 153 -1.11 -10.85 9.22
C LEU A 153 -1.26 -12.30 9.69
N ARG A 154 -2.27 -12.97 9.19
CA ARG A 154 -2.57 -14.36 9.52
C ARG A 154 -2.00 -15.31 8.48
N LEU A 155 -1.35 -16.39 8.93
CA LEU A 155 -0.93 -17.47 8.03
C LEU A 155 -2.17 -17.99 7.28
N MET A 156 -2.07 -18.08 5.97
CA MET A 156 -3.11 -18.69 5.15
C MET A 156 -3.15 -20.18 5.52
N GLY A 157 -4.20 -20.57 6.24
CA GLY A 157 -4.28 -21.87 6.88
C GLY A 157 -4.39 -23.02 5.88
N ASN A 158 -3.92 -24.16 6.37
CA ASN A 158 -4.19 -25.48 5.83
C ASN A 158 -5.69 -25.80 5.89
#